data_91be7e3cf2d3836988a536cdd7e4b5ef
#
_entry.id   91be7e3cf2d3836988a536cdd7e4b5ef
#
_cell.length_a   1.000
_cell.length_b   1.000
_cell.length_c   1.000
_cell.angle_alpha   90.00
_cell.angle_beta   90.00
_cell.angle_gamma   90.00
#
_symmetry.space_group_name_H-M   'P 1'
#
loop_
_entity.id
_entity.type
_entity.pdbx_description
1 polymer ?
#
loop_
_entity_poly.entity_id
_entity_poly.type
_entity_poly.pdbx_seq_one_letter_code
_entity_poly.pdbx_strand_id
1 'polypeptide(L)'
;PKVMSFLEVIIMCIHPVYASIINAIRRYYAEGDHAAAQKLKSQLPCFTPAGTFDGAHAIKNFLLPSHIVGLDYDHVKDRLQVIQRCAADPHTVAVIESPTDGVKVFAYVEGIENRHREGQQLVSRYYNQLLGLESDPACKDESRLCYFSYSPNGYVAGLYQAFVLEPHLKEETNASSENKVLPPFPLQDNTPENVSEAEIAQFISSYIFFHPLTAG
;
A
#
# COMPACT_ATOMS: atom_id res chain seq x y z
N PRO A 1 5.14 12.31 -16.17
CA PRO A 1 4.57 11.19 -15.42
C PRO A 1 4.03 10.11 -16.36
N LYS A 2 4.06 8.86 -15.92
CA LYS A 2 3.54 7.70 -16.66
C LYS A 2 2.57 6.95 -15.73
N VAL A 3 1.44 6.49 -16.27
CA VAL A 3 0.54 5.58 -15.56
C VAL A 3 1.06 4.16 -15.75
N MET A 4 1.15 3.39 -14.66
CA MET A 4 1.54 1.98 -14.64
C MET A 4 0.57 1.22 -13.75
N SER A 5 0.45 -0.09 -13.95
CA SER A 5 -0.29 -0.91 -12.99
C SER A 5 0.49 -1.01 -11.67
N PHE A 6 -0.23 -1.18 -10.57
CA PHE A 6 0.39 -1.36 -9.25
C PHE A 6 1.28 -2.61 -9.24
N LEU A 7 0.84 -3.69 -9.88
CA LEU A 7 1.60 -4.92 -9.99
C LEU A 7 2.96 -4.73 -10.69
N GLU A 8 2.99 -4.01 -11.82
CA GLU A 8 4.24 -3.71 -12.52
C GLU A 8 5.24 -2.99 -11.62
N VAL A 9 4.78 -2.01 -10.84
CA VAL A 9 5.64 -1.26 -9.91
C VAL A 9 6.18 -2.16 -8.80
N ILE A 10 5.34 -3.01 -8.21
CA ILE A 10 5.80 -3.93 -7.15
C ILE A 10 6.78 -4.97 -7.71
N ILE A 11 6.53 -5.49 -8.91
CA ILE A 11 7.47 -6.40 -9.59
C ILE A 11 8.83 -5.70 -9.81
N MET A 12 8.84 -4.44 -10.23
CA MET A 12 10.10 -3.68 -10.38
C MET A 12 10.82 -3.47 -9.05
N CYS A 13 10.11 -3.41 -7.94
CA CYS A 13 10.71 -3.33 -6.60
C CYS A 13 11.25 -4.69 -6.11
N ILE A 14 10.69 -5.80 -6.56
CA ILE A 14 11.18 -7.15 -6.22
C ILE A 14 12.40 -7.51 -7.07
N HIS A 15 12.39 -7.17 -8.35
CA HIS A 15 13.49 -7.41 -9.25
C HIS A 15 14.67 -6.42 -9.04
N PRO A 16 15.91 -6.79 -9.43
CA PRO A 16 17.12 -6.01 -9.09
C PRO A 16 17.32 -4.73 -9.92
N VAL A 17 16.23 -4.13 -10.45
CA VAL A 17 16.27 -2.92 -11.29
C VAL A 17 17.02 -1.77 -10.58
N TYR A 18 16.73 -1.57 -9.30
CA TYR A 18 17.33 -0.52 -8.48
C TYR A 18 18.30 -1.05 -7.41
N ALA A 19 18.74 -2.31 -7.51
CA ALA A 19 19.53 -2.97 -6.47
C ALA A 19 20.82 -2.19 -6.11
N SER A 20 21.54 -1.70 -7.10
CA SER A 20 22.81 -0.99 -6.86
C SER A 20 22.64 0.28 -6.02
N ILE A 21 21.70 1.15 -6.41
CA ILE A 21 21.47 2.39 -5.70
C ILE A 21 20.81 2.14 -4.33
N ILE A 22 19.90 1.17 -4.22
CA ILE A 22 19.26 0.82 -2.94
C ILE A 22 20.27 0.26 -1.94
N ASN A 23 21.16 -0.63 -2.38
CA ASN A 23 22.21 -1.17 -1.52
C ASN A 23 23.18 -0.08 -1.05
N ALA A 24 23.48 0.90 -1.90
CA ALA A 24 24.30 2.07 -1.51
C ALA A 24 23.54 2.94 -0.47
N ILE A 25 22.24 3.21 -0.67
CA ILE A 25 21.42 3.94 0.30
C ILE A 25 21.44 3.24 1.66
N ARG A 26 21.19 1.93 1.69
CA ARG A 26 21.14 1.13 2.93
C ARG A 26 22.50 1.11 3.64
N ARG A 27 23.59 1.04 2.88
CA ARG A 27 24.95 1.10 3.45
C ARG A 27 25.19 2.45 4.13
N TYR A 28 25.00 3.58 3.43
CA TYR A 28 25.18 4.92 4.01
C TYR A 28 24.27 5.13 5.24
N TYR A 29 23.04 4.65 5.15
CA TYR A 29 22.09 4.73 6.26
C TYR A 29 22.59 3.96 7.49
N ALA A 30 23.10 2.74 7.31
CA ALA A 30 23.66 1.90 8.38
C ALA A 30 24.97 2.48 8.96
N GLU A 31 25.76 3.19 8.15
CA GLU A 31 26.97 3.90 8.58
C GLU A 31 26.66 5.24 9.29
N GLY A 32 25.39 5.65 9.37
CA GLY A 32 24.96 6.91 9.96
C GLY A 32 25.09 8.14 9.06
N ASP A 33 25.54 7.97 7.81
CA ASP A 33 25.55 9.05 6.82
C ASP A 33 24.20 9.23 6.16
N HIS A 34 23.25 9.75 6.96
CA HIS A 34 21.89 10.00 6.50
C HIS A 34 21.82 11.05 5.38
N ALA A 35 22.79 11.95 5.28
CA ALA A 35 22.82 12.96 4.22
C ALA A 35 23.15 12.32 2.86
N ALA A 36 24.16 11.45 2.78
CA ALA A 36 24.46 10.71 1.58
C ALA A 36 23.32 9.75 1.19
N ALA A 37 22.76 9.04 2.16
CA ALA A 37 21.59 8.18 1.94
C ALA A 37 20.41 8.96 1.35
N GLN A 38 20.06 10.12 1.92
CA GLN A 38 18.95 10.97 1.45
C GLN A 38 19.22 11.53 0.04
N LYS A 39 20.47 11.94 -0.25
CA LYS A 39 20.89 12.41 -1.57
C LYS A 39 20.68 11.34 -2.64
N LEU A 40 21.03 10.08 -2.36
CA LEU A 40 20.80 8.97 -3.28
C LEU A 40 19.32 8.61 -3.37
N LYS A 41 18.59 8.59 -2.23
CA LYS A 41 17.15 8.31 -2.18
C LYS A 41 16.36 9.31 -3.04
N SER A 42 16.75 10.59 -3.06
CA SER A 42 16.10 11.61 -3.89
C SER A 42 16.29 11.39 -5.41
N GLN A 43 17.20 10.49 -5.81
CA GLN A 43 17.39 10.09 -7.21
C GLN A 43 16.53 8.90 -7.63
N LEU A 44 15.84 8.25 -6.69
CA LEU A 44 14.93 7.15 -7.02
C LEU A 44 13.65 7.69 -7.64
N PRO A 45 13.09 6.99 -8.62
CA PRO A 45 11.73 7.27 -9.05
C PRO A 45 10.76 7.01 -7.90
N CYS A 46 9.60 7.65 -7.96
CA CYS A 46 8.55 7.48 -6.99
C CYS A 46 7.18 7.30 -7.67
N PHE A 47 6.24 6.79 -6.92
CA PHE A 47 4.87 6.57 -7.35
C PHE A 47 3.88 6.94 -6.25
N THR A 48 2.62 7.17 -6.64
CA THR A 48 1.50 7.39 -5.74
C THR A 48 0.65 6.11 -5.68
N PRO A 49 0.68 5.32 -4.59
CA PRO A 49 -0.08 4.09 -4.53
C PRO A 49 -1.59 4.32 -4.52
N ALA A 50 -2.07 5.46 -4.01
CA ALA A 50 -3.48 5.74 -3.84
C ALA A 50 -4.25 6.01 -5.14
N GLY A 51 -3.56 6.33 -6.25
CA GLY A 51 -4.22 6.58 -7.52
C GLY A 51 -3.46 7.46 -8.49
N THR A 52 -4.18 8.00 -9.48
CA THR A 52 -3.64 8.82 -10.56
C THR A 52 -3.91 10.30 -10.36
N PHE A 53 -3.10 11.15 -11.00
CA PHE A 53 -3.15 12.61 -10.88
C PHE A 53 -3.02 13.26 -12.25
N ASP A 54 -3.66 14.42 -12.42
CA ASP A 54 -3.45 15.29 -13.57
C ASP A 54 -2.26 16.22 -13.31
N GLY A 55 -1.11 15.91 -13.90
CA GLY A 55 0.14 16.66 -13.75
C GLY A 55 0.85 16.40 -12.41
N ALA A 56 0.84 17.36 -11.50
CA ALA A 56 1.51 17.25 -10.20
C ALA A 56 0.70 16.42 -9.20
N HIS A 57 1.39 15.66 -8.34
CA HIS A 57 0.78 14.85 -7.28
C HIS A 57 0.25 15.71 -6.10
N ALA A 58 -0.69 16.57 -6.39
CA ALA A 58 -1.40 17.40 -5.40
C ALA A 58 -2.86 16.94 -5.32
N ILE A 59 -3.46 16.93 -4.12
CA ILE A 59 -4.83 16.43 -3.89
C ILE A 59 -5.84 17.03 -4.86
N LYS A 60 -5.72 18.33 -5.18
CA LYS A 60 -6.59 19.01 -6.17
C LYS A 60 -6.51 18.44 -7.58
N ASN A 61 -5.46 17.69 -7.90
CA ASN A 61 -5.23 17.05 -9.20
C ASN A 61 -5.52 15.55 -9.19
N PHE A 62 -6.04 15.03 -8.08
CA PHE A 62 -6.39 13.61 -7.96
C PHE A 62 -7.52 13.26 -8.94
N LEU A 63 -7.30 12.22 -9.75
CA LEU A 63 -8.23 11.81 -10.81
C LEU A 63 -9.02 10.57 -10.43
N LEU A 64 -8.32 9.46 -10.23
CA LEU A 64 -8.93 8.16 -10.02
C LEU A 64 -8.24 7.43 -8.85
N PRO A 65 -9.00 6.90 -7.89
CA PRO A 65 -8.45 6.04 -6.85
C PRO A 65 -7.99 4.70 -7.45
N SER A 66 -6.92 4.17 -6.90
CA SER A 66 -6.46 2.80 -7.16
C SER A 66 -7.08 1.79 -6.19
N HIS A 67 -7.78 2.25 -5.17
CA HIS A 67 -8.23 1.49 -4.01
C HIS A 67 -7.09 0.90 -3.16
N ILE A 68 -5.84 1.25 -3.44
CA ILE A 68 -4.68 0.80 -2.67
C ILE A 68 -4.34 1.79 -1.56
N VAL A 69 -4.28 1.29 -0.35
CA VAL A 69 -3.71 1.98 0.82
C VAL A 69 -2.29 1.45 1.04
N GLY A 70 -1.32 2.36 1.11
CA GLY A 70 0.06 2.05 1.45
C GLY A 70 0.39 2.53 2.86
N LEU A 71 0.91 1.63 3.68
CA LEU A 71 1.47 1.91 5.00
C LEU A 71 2.99 1.90 4.94
N ASP A 72 3.63 2.76 5.73
CA ASP A 72 5.08 2.80 5.88
C ASP A 72 5.45 2.51 7.36
N TYR A 73 6.31 1.55 7.57
CA TYR A 73 6.86 1.20 8.88
C TYR A 73 8.35 1.48 8.85
N ASP A 74 8.78 2.49 9.59
CA ASP A 74 10.19 2.85 9.70
C ASP A 74 10.90 2.07 10.81
N HIS A 75 12.23 1.99 10.73
CA HIS A 75 13.11 1.40 11.76
C HIS A 75 12.75 -0.04 12.14
N VAL A 76 12.38 -0.86 11.15
CA VAL A 76 12.01 -2.26 11.34
C VAL A 76 13.25 -3.12 11.55
N LYS A 77 13.40 -3.68 12.75
CA LYS A 77 14.57 -4.50 13.14
C LYS A 77 14.67 -5.80 12.32
N ASP A 78 13.57 -6.49 12.16
CA ASP A 78 13.49 -7.74 11.38
C ASP A 78 12.48 -7.58 10.24
N ARG A 79 12.96 -7.03 9.14
CA ARG A 79 12.12 -6.80 7.94
C ARG A 79 11.62 -8.10 7.33
N LEU A 80 12.45 -9.17 7.37
CA LEU A 80 12.05 -10.47 6.81
C LEU A 80 10.87 -11.06 7.58
N GLN A 81 10.90 -11.00 8.90
CA GLN A 81 9.78 -11.48 9.74
C GLN A 81 8.51 -10.69 9.46
N VAL A 82 8.60 -9.36 9.32
CA VAL A 82 7.43 -8.52 8.99
C VAL A 82 6.87 -8.89 7.61
N ILE A 83 7.73 -9.07 6.60
CA ILE A 83 7.32 -9.49 5.26
C ILE A 83 6.61 -10.85 5.32
N GLN A 84 7.16 -11.83 6.04
CA GLN A 84 6.56 -13.16 6.18
C GLN A 84 5.19 -13.11 6.87
N ARG A 85 5.03 -12.30 7.92
CA ARG A 85 3.74 -12.11 8.61
C ARG A 85 2.70 -11.47 7.70
N CYS A 86 3.08 -10.43 6.96
CA CYS A 86 2.19 -9.82 5.97
C CYS A 86 1.85 -10.80 4.83
N ALA A 87 2.83 -11.54 4.30
CA ALA A 87 2.60 -12.50 3.23
C ALA A 87 1.65 -13.66 3.62
N ALA A 88 1.57 -13.98 4.91
CA ALA A 88 0.62 -14.97 5.44
C ALA A 88 -0.77 -14.39 5.72
N ASP A 89 -0.93 -13.07 5.65
CA ASP A 89 -2.20 -12.39 5.92
C ASP A 89 -3.04 -12.24 4.64
N PRO A 90 -4.32 -12.65 4.63
CA PRO A 90 -5.15 -12.64 3.43
C PRO A 90 -5.48 -11.24 2.90
N HIS A 91 -5.34 -10.19 3.68
CA HIS A 91 -5.61 -8.81 3.25
C HIS A 91 -4.40 -8.14 2.59
N THR A 92 -3.22 -8.75 2.66
CA THR A 92 -2.01 -8.19 2.06
C THR A 92 -2.04 -8.32 0.55
N VAL A 93 -2.06 -7.19 -0.15
CA VAL A 93 -1.88 -7.14 -1.62
C VAL A 93 -0.40 -7.24 -1.98
N ALA A 94 0.44 -6.50 -1.27
CA ALA A 94 1.90 -6.55 -1.43
C ALA A 94 2.62 -6.07 -0.17
N VAL A 95 3.85 -6.53 0.02
CA VAL A 95 4.77 -6.03 1.03
C VAL A 95 6.19 -6.01 0.49
N ILE A 96 6.89 -4.89 0.69
CA ILE A 96 8.27 -4.68 0.21
C ILE A 96 9.11 -3.96 1.28
N GLU A 97 10.41 -4.18 1.25
CA GLU A 97 11.34 -3.34 2.02
C GLU A 97 11.36 -1.91 1.48
N SER A 98 11.50 -0.93 2.37
CA SER A 98 11.75 0.46 1.98
C SER A 98 13.18 0.65 1.44
N PRO A 99 13.49 1.79 0.80
CA PRO A 99 14.86 2.09 0.39
C PRO A 99 15.87 2.14 1.54
N THR A 100 15.41 2.35 2.77
CA THR A 100 16.25 2.45 3.98
C THR A 100 16.09 1.21 4.86
N ASP A 101 15.53 1.36 6.05
CA ASP A 101 15.44 0.35 7.11
C ASP A 101 13.99 -0.07 7.45
N GLY A 102 13.03 0.36 6.66
CA GLY A 102 11.61 0.11 6.89
C GLY A 102 10.99 -0.94 5.96
N VAL A 103 9.67 -1.10 6.10
CA VAL A 103 8.82 -1.98 5.29
C VAL A 103 7.56 -1.21 4.88
N LYS A 104 7.11 -1.42 3.64
CA LYS A 104 5.85 -0.89 3.12
C LYS A 104 4.86 -2.02 2.90
N VAL A 105 3.66 -1.84 3.43
CA VAL A 105 2.55 -2.80 3.31
C VAL A 105 1.43 -2.15 2.49
N PHE A 106 0.86 -2.90 1.57
CA PHE A 106 -0.21 -2.44 0.69
C PHE A 106 -1.43 -3.34 0.82
N ALA A 107 -2.58 -2.72 0.95
CA ALA A 107 -3.87 -3.40 1.03
C ALA A 107 -4.91 -2.74 0.13
N TYR A 108 -5.91 -3.51 -0.32
CA TYR A 108 -7.00 -3.02 -1.13
C TYR A 108 -8.22 -2.68 -0.24
N VAL A 109 -8.88 -1.55 -0.52
CA VAL A 109 -10.03 -1.07 0.24
C VAL A 109 -11.17 -0.73 -0.70
N GLU A 110 -12.29 -1.44 -0.59
CA GLU A 110 -13.54 -1.11 -1.26
C GLU A 110 -14.24 0.08 -0.60
N GLY A 111 -14.91 0.91 -1.38
CA GLY A 111 -15.64 2.08 -0.89
C GLY A 111 -14.75 3.23 -0.44
N ILE A 112 -13.50 3.29 -0.95
CA ILE A 112 -12.50 4.29 -0.54
C ILE A 112 -12.68 5.65 -1.25
N GLU A 113 -13.53 5.74 -2.28
CA GLU A 113 -13.74 6.95 -3.06
C GLU A 113 -14.12 8.12 -2.15
N ASN A 114 -13.32 9.19 -2.20
CA ASN A 114 -13.44 10.37 -1.32
C ASN A 114 -13.30 10.08 0.20
N ARG A 115 -12.85 8.86 0.56
CA ARG A 115 -12.74 8.38 1.96
C ARG A 115 -11.36 7.78 2.25
N HIS A 116 -10.33 8.19 1.52
CA HIS A 116 -8.99 7.59 1.62
C HIS A 116 -8.46 7.59 3.05
N ARG A 117 -8.68 8.68 3.79
CA ARG A 117 -8.25 8.79 5.19
C ARG A 117 -8.91 7.74 6.10
N GLU A 118 -10.18 7.44 5.87
CA GLU A 118 -10.88 6.40 6.64
C GLU A 118 -10.33 5.01 6.29
N GLY A 119 -10.13 4.73 5.00
CA GLY A 119 -9.49 3.50 4.55
C GLY A 119 -8.10 3.32 5.13
N GLN A 120 -7.29 4.39 5.14
CA GLN A 120 -5.95 4.38 5.74
C GLN A 120 -6.02 4.09 7.24
N GLN A 121 -6.95 4.69 7.98
CA GLN A 121 -7.13 4.44 9.41
C GLN A 121 -7.55 2.99 9.70
N LEU A 122 -8.44 2.43 8.88
CA LEU A 122 -8.88 1.04 8.99
C LEU A 122 -7.70 0.08 8.81
N VAL A 123 -6.97 0.23 7.70
CA VAL A 123 -5.84 -0.61 7.33
C VAL A 123 -4.68 -0.45 8.33
N SER A 124 -4.37 0.79 8.73
CA SER A 124 -3.32 1.08 9.72
C SER A 124 -3.61 0.41 11.07
N ARG A 125 -4.83 0.52 11.59
CA ARG A 125 -5.21 -0.12 12.85
C ARG A 125 -5.04 -1.63 12.79
N TYR A 126 -5.46 -2.24 11.71
CA TYR A 126 -5.35 -3.68 11.50
C TYR A 126 -3.89 -4.14 11.50
N TYR A 127 -3.05 -3.55 10.64
CA TYR A 127 -1.65 -3.98 10.52
C TYR A 127 -0.79 -3.57 11.72
N ASN A 128 -1.08 -2.44 12.38
CA ASN A 128 -0.39 -2.09 13.63
C ASN A 128 -0.62 -3.15 14.71
N GLN A 129 -1.87 -3.64 14.83
CA GLN A 129 -2.18 -4.75 15.74
C GLN A 129 -1.54 -6.07 15.29
N LEU A 130 -1.63 -6.40 14.00
CA LEU A 130 -1.03 -7.63 13.45
C LEU A 130 0.48 -7.66 13.68
N LEU A 131 1.18 -6.57 13.45
CA LEU A 131 2.64 -6.51 13.48
C LEU A 131 3.21 -6.16 14.85
N GLY A 132 2.42 -5.50 15.71
CA GLY A 132 2.90 -4.90 16.95
C GLY A 132 3.82 -3.70 16.71
N LEU A 133 3.58 -2.97 15.63
CA LEU A 133 4.33 -1.80 15.17
C LEU A 133 3.37 -0.63 14.94
N GLU A 134 3.90 0.59 14.87
CA GLU A 134 3.14 1.77 14.48
C GLU A 134 3.54 2.23 13.08
N SER A 135 2.56 2.39 12.19
CA SER A 135 2.78 2.93 10.85
C SER A 135 2.97 4.45 10.88
N ASP A 136 3.75 5.00 9.93
CA ASP A 136 3.94 6.45 9.80
C ASP A 136 2.58 7.18 9.59
N PRO A 137 2.16 8.03 10.53
CA PRO A 137 0.90 8.76 10.43
C PRO A 137 0.88 9.80 9.29
N ALA A 138 2.01 10.09 8.66
CA ALA A 138 2.09 10.98 7.51
C ALA A 138 1.54 10.34 6.22
N CYS A 139 1.34 9.02 6.18
CA CYS A 139 0.80 8.28 5.02
C CYS A 139 -0.72 8.35 4.90
N LYS A 140 -1.35 9.47 5.24
CA LYS A 140 -2.81 9.60 5.40
C LYS A 140 -3.56 10.23 4.22
N ASP A 141 -2.86 10.71 3.22
CA ASP A 141 -3.48 11.35 2.05
C ASP A 141 -3.06 10.71 0.74
N GLU A 142 -3.86 10.92 -0.30
CA GLU A 142 -3.71 10.32 -1.62
C GLU A 142 -2.43 10.77 -2.32
N SER A 143 -1.90 11.94 -1.98
CA SER A 143 -0.74 12.51 -2.65
C SER A 143 0.60 11.97 -2.15
N ARG A 144 0.57 11.07 -1.15
CA ARG A 144 1.79 10.51 -0.58
C ARG A 144 2.60 9.73 -1.61
N LEU A 145 3.87 10.09 -1.74
CA LEU A 145 4.81 9.42 -2.64
C LEU A 145 5.47 8.22 -1.96
N CYS A 146 5.55 7.13 -2.69
CA CYS A 146 6.38 5.98 -2.37
C CYS A 146 7.58 5.92 -3.32
N TYR A 147 8.78 5.84 -2.81
CA TYR A 147 9.97 5.59 -3.61
C TYR A 147 10.03 4.13 -4.06
N PHE A 148 10.52 3.90 -5.28
CA PHE A 148 10.92 2.56 -5.70
C PHE A 148 11.98 2.00 -4.76
N SER A 149 12.06 0.69 -4.68
CA SER A 149 12.96 -0.02 -3.79
C SER A 149 13.61 -1.22 -4.48
N TYR A 150 14.38 -1.99 -3.71
CA TYR A 150 14.81 -3.33 -4.04
C TYR A 150 14.52 -4.25 -2.86
N SER A 151 13.62 -5.19 -3.06
CA SER A 151 13.12 -6.09 -2.03
C SER A 151 13.07 -7.53 -2.54
N PRO A 152 14.20 -8.24 -2.56
CA PRO A 152 14.25 -9.61 -3.11
C PRO A 152 13.36 -10.60 -2.35
N ASN A 153 13.01 -10.28 -1.09
CA ASN A 153 12.07 -11.04 -0.27
C ASN A 153 10.66 -10.44 -0.29
N GLY A 154 10.43 -9.44 -1.14
CA GLY A 154 9.11 -8.81 -1.26
C GLY A 154 8.06 -9.81 -1.74
N TYR A 155 6.83 -9.55 -1.36
CA TYR A 155 5.69 -10.41 -1.68
C TYR A 155 4.62 -9.62 -2.43
N VAL A 156 3.96 -10.28 -3.36
CA VAL A 156 2.74 -9.83 -4.03
C VAL A 156 1.73 -10.98 -4.05
N ALA A 157 0.51 -10.70 -3.62
CA ALA A 157 -0.55 -11.69 -3.57
C ALA A 157 -1.09 -11.99 -4.98
N GLY A 158 -1.35 -13.27 -5.27
CA GLY A 158 -2.17 -13.66 -6.42
C GLY A 158 -3.67 -13.47 -6.16
N LEU A 159 -4.08 -13.66 -4.89
CA LEU A 159 -5.45 -13.41 -4.40
C LEU A 159 -5.35 -12.70 -3.06
N TYR A 160 -6.31 -11.81 -2.77
CA TYR A 160 -6.39 -11.10 -1.49
C TYR A 160 -7.85 -10.82 -1.11
N GLN A 161 -8.07 -10.55 0.17
CA GLN A 161 -9.35 -10.10 0.70
C GLN A 161 -9.33 -8.57 0.83
N ALA A 162 -10.33 -7.91 0.26
CA ALA A 162 -10.48 -6.46 0.41
C ALA A 162 -10.87 -6.09 1.85
N PHE A 163 -10.37 -4.96 2.33
CA PHE A 163 -11.06 -4.23 3.39
C PHE A 163 -12.29 -3.55 2.80
N VAL A 164 -13.37 -3.43 3.57
CA VAL A 164 -14.60 -2.78 3.11
C VAL A 164 -14.90 -1.59 4.01
N LEU A 165 -15.06 -0.41 3.42
CA LEU A 165 -15.63 0.74 4.10
C LEU A 165 -17.14 0.71 3.93
N GLU A 166 -17.86 0.45 5.03
CA GLU A 166 -19.31 0.48 5.03
C GLU A 166 -19.84 1.82 4.51
N PRO A 167 -20.90 1.82 3.70
CA PRO A 167 -21.56 3.06 3.28
C PRO A 167 -21.95 3.88 4.50
N HIS A 168 -21.69 5.20 4.48
CA HIS A 168 -22.31 6.08 5.45
C HIS A 168 -23.83 6.03 5.22
N LEU A 169 -24.56 5.33 6.08
CA LEU A 169 -26.00 5.47 6.14
C LEU A 169 -26.25 6.95 6.44
N LYS A 170 -26.92 7.67 5.53
CA LYS A 170 -27.43 9.00 5.85
C LYS A 170 -28.33 8.79 7.06
N GLU A 171 -27.95 9.36 8.20
CA GLU A 171 -28.82 9.41 9.36
C GLU A 171 -30.10 10.14 8.94
N GLU A 172 -31.14 9.38 8.60
CA GLU A 172 -32.50 9.89 8.69
C GLU A 172 -32.78 10.10 10.18
N THR A 173 -32.77 11.36 10.57
CA THR A 173 -33.19 11.80 11.88
C THR A 173 -34.61 11.32 12.14
N ASN A 174 -34.77 10.18 12.79
CA ASN A 174 -35.93 9.88 13.58
C ASN A 174 -35.60 8.91 14.72
N ALA A 175 -35.86 9.39 15.91
CA ALA A 175 -35.68 8.71 17.17
C ALA A 175 -36.54 7.42 17.27
N SER A 176 -35.90 6.32 17.61
CA SER A 176 -36.37 5.41 18.65
C SER A 176 -35.36 4.28 18.86
N SER A 177 -34.90 4.17 20.08
CA SER A 177 -34.04 3.13 20.62
C SER A 177 -34.72 1.77 20.60
N GLU A 178 -34.16 0.82 19.85
CA GLU A 178 -34.33 -0.60 20.18
C GLU A 178 -32.99 -1.34 19.89
N ASN A 179 -32.39 -1.86 20.96
CA ASN A 179 -31.27 -2.78 20.92
C ASN A 179 -31.69 -4.07 20.20
N LYS A 180 -31.27 -4.24 18.93
CA LYS A 180 -31.31 -5.54 18.27
C LYS A 180 -29.92 -6.16 18.32
N VAL A 181 -29.81 -7.19 19.14
CA VAL A 181 -28.72 -8.16 19.10
C VAL A 181 -28.75 -8.87 17.73
N LEU A 182 -27.73 -8.68 16.92
CA LEU A 182 -27.58 -9.38 15.64
C LEU A 182 -27.19 -10.84 15.90
N PRO A 183 -27.82 -11.80 15.20
CA PRO A 183 -27.42 -13.20 15.26
C PRO A 183 -26.05 -13.43 14.61
N PRO A 184 -25.30 -14.47 15.01
CA PRO A 184 -23.99 -14.75 14.45
C PRO A 184 -24.13 -15.15 12.97
N PHE A 185 -23.26 -14.57 12.14
CA PHE A 185 -23.17 -14.89 10.71
C PHE A 185 -22.82 -16.35 10.50
N PRO A 186 -23.53 -17.08 9.63
CA PRO A 186 -23.09 -18.39 9.19
C PRO A 186 -21.89 -18.24 8.25
N LEU A 187 -20.80 -18.93 8.57
CA LEU A 187 -19.67 -19.13 7.67
C LEU A 187 -20.18 -19.90 6.44
N GLN A 188 -20.36 -19.23 5.32
CA GLN A 188 -20.51 -19.89 4.04
C GLN A 188 -19.13 -20.15 3.46
N ASP A 189 -18.82 -21.42 3.32
CA ASP A 189 -17.63 -21.97 2.65
C ASP A 189 -17.83 -21.75 1.12
N ASN A 190 -17.32 -20.60 0.62
CA ASN A 190 -17.27 -20.30 -0.81
C ASN A 190 -15.80 -20.35 -1.25
N THR A 191 -15.27 -21.54 -1.49
CA THR A 191 -14.11 -21.74 -2.34
C THR A 191 -14.51 -21.49 -3.78
N PRO A 192 -14.01 -20.44 -4.47
CA PRO A 192 -14.27 -20.29 -5.90
C PRO A 192 -13.38 -21.27 -6.67
N GLU A 193 -13.97 -22.33 -7.19
CA GLU A 193 -13.35 -23.12 -8.25
C GLU A 193 -13.36 -22.29 -9.55
N ASN A 194 -12.14 -22.07 -10.11
CA ASN A 194 -11.88 -21.48 -11.43
C ASN A 194 -12.09 -19.97 -11.58
N VAL A 195 -11.18 -19.17 -11.03
CA VAL A 195 -10.95 -17.80 -11.49
C VAL A 195 -9.87 -17.83 -12.57
N SER A 196 -10.14 -17.33 -13.78
CA SER A 196 -9.18 -17.30 -14.88
C SER A 196 -8.08 -16.25 -14.64
N GLU A 197 -6.85 -16.50 -15.16
CA GLU A 197 -5.75 -15.52 -15.09
C GLU A 197 -6.13 -14.14 -15.65
N ALA A 198 -7.07 -14.07 -16.60
CA ALA A 198 -7.56 -12.82 -17.17
C ALA A 198 -8.43 -12.02 -16.18
N GLU A 199 -9.22 -12.68 -15.34
CA GLU A 199 -10.01 -12.03 -14.27
C GLU A 199 -9.10 -11.55 -13.15
N ILE A 200 -8.03 -12.29 -12.82
CA ILE A 200 -6.99 -11.84 -11.88
C ILE A 200 -6.28 -10.58 -12.41
N ALA A 201 -5.92 -10.56 -13.70
CA ALA A 201 -5.29 -9.40 -14.32
C ALA A 201 -6.20 -8.17 -14.37
N GLN A 202 -7.51 -8.35 -14.55
CA GLN A 202 -8.49 -7.27 -14.57
C GLN A 202 -8.74 -6.67 -13.17
N PHE A 203 -8.66 -7.48 -12.11
CA PHE A 203 -8.78 -7.02 -10.72
C PHE A 203 -7.53 -6.27 -10.20
N ILE A 204 -6.32 -6.61 -10.72
CA ILE A 204 -5.05 -5.99 -10.31
C ILE A 204 -4.71 -4.74 -11.14
N SER A 205 -5.54 -4.31 -12.07
CA SER A 205 -5.32 -3.10 -12.87
C SER A 205 -5.61 -1.79 -12.10
N SER A 206 -5.18 -1.73 -10.84
CA SER A 206 -5.07 -0.46 -10.12
C SER A 206 -3.97 0.37 -10.76
N TYR A 207 -4.33 1.49 -11.37
CA TYR A 207 -3.37 2.39 -12.01
C TYR A 207 -2.75 3.30 -10.97
N ILE A 208 -1.44 3.39 -10.98
CA ILE A 208 -0.67 4.29 -10.12
C ILE A 208 0.11 5.29 -10.96
N PHE A 209 0.38 6.43 -10.37
CA PHE A 209 1.08 7.52 -11.03
C PHE A 209 2.58 7.41 -10.79
N PHE A 210 3.35 7.26 -11.88
CA PHE A 210 4.79 7.15 -11.85
C PHE A 210 5.45 8.47 -12.25
N HIS A 211 6.34 8.98 -11.42
CA HIS A 211 7.19 10.13 -11.73
C HIS A 211 8.61 9.65 -12.04
N PRO A 212 9.02 9.54 -13.32
CA PRO A 212 10.43 9.34 -13.64
C PRO A 212 11.21 10.59 -13.26
N LEU A 213 12.42 10.40 -12.78
CA LEU A 213 13.34 11.52 -12.59
C LEU A 213 13.59 12.20 -13.92
N THR A 214 13.37 13.49 -13.99
CA THR A 214 14.00 14.32 -15.01
C THR A 214 15.47 14.47 -14.61
N ALA A 215 16.38 13.95 -15.45
CA ALA A 215 17.77 14.30 -15.36
C ALA A 215 17.87 15.83 -15.53
N GLY A 216 18.22 16.53 -14.45
CA GLY A 216 18.65 17.91 -14.44
C GLY A 216 20.16 17.96 -14.55
#